data_ef50449842ffaf4bb46c65247d68a963
#
_entry.id   ef50449842ffaf4bb46c65247d68a963
#
_cell.length_a   1.000
_cell.length_b   1.000
_cell.length_c   1.000
_cell.angle_alpha   90.00
_cell.angle_beta   90.00
_cell.angle_gamma   90.00
#
_symmetry.space_group_name_H-M   'P 1'
#
loop_
_entity.id
_entity.type
_entity.pdbx_description
1 polymer ?
#
loop_
_entity_poly.entity_id
_entity_poly.type
_entity_poly.pdbx_seq_one_letter_code
_entity_poly.pdbx_strand_id
1 'polypeptide(L)'
;TRRCSSSTTKRGSRFRNCPYQNEKSITIDQIEPSSVREKLRRGKGPLPEAPKCPNCKKTLAPQALLFDEGYHSHDFYEFQKMEEWLAEAEVIVFVGTSFAVRLPEVTLEHARAKKIPVYNINTHDMLTPTNILDAYNIRGPAEKTLPLLAHEVAELQRTSNVRRTSTRLRQREIRT
;
A
#
# COMPACT_ATOMS: atom_id res chain seq x y z
N THR A 1 -0.32 -4.32 13.92
CA THR A 1 -1.65 -3.83 14.34
C THR A 1 -2.68 -4.93 14.13
N ARG A 2 -3.75 -4.92 14.93
CA ARG A 2 -4.85 -5.87 14.87
C ARG A 2 -6.16 -5.15 15.15
N ARG A 3 -7.27 -5.70 14.64
CA ARG A 3 -8.63 -5.19 14.84
C ARG A 3 -9.49 -6.21 15.58
N CYS A 4 -10.58 -5.76 16.20
CA CYS A 4 -11.56 -6.64 16.80
C CYS A 4 -12.46 -7.27 15.74
N SER A 5 -12.65 -8.59 15.79
CA SER A 5 -13.51 -9.34 14.87
C SER A 5 -15.02 -9.21 15.18
N SER A 6 -15.42 -8.25 16.02
CA SER A 6 -16.84 -8.13 16.45
C SER A 6 -17.81 -7.58 15.39
N SER A 7 -17.34 -7.34 14.16
CA SER A 7 -18.16 -6.81 13.05
C SER A 7 -19.26 -7.74 12.54
N THR A 8 -19.11 -9.04 12.76
CA THR A 8 -20.08 -10.06 12.29
C THR A 8 -21.17 -10.40 13.32
N THR A 9 -21.75 -9.41 13.97
CA THR A 9 -22.71 -9.73 15.03
C THR A 9 -24.16 -9.67 14.57
N LYS A 10 -24.83 -10.82 14.73
CA LYS A 10 -26.29 -10.93 14.73
C LYS A 10 -26.89 -9.82 15.60
N ARG A 11 -28.01 -9.20 15.15
CA ARG A 11 -28.79 -8.23 15.94
C ARG A 11 -28.96 -8.74 17.37
N GLY A 12 -28.45 -8.00 18.37
CA GLY A 12 -28.65 -8.32 19.78
C GLY A 12 -27.42 -8.47 20.67
N SER A 13 -26.18 -8.43 20.13
CA SER A 13 -25.00 -8.64 21.00
C SER A 13 -24.62 -7.37 21.79
N ARG A 14 -24.25 -7.56 23.07
CA ARG A 14 -23.79 -6.52 24.02
C ARG A 14 -22.52 -5.75 23.56
N PHE A 15 -21.88 -6.16 22.47
CA PHE A 15 -20.57 -5.67 22.02
C PHE A 15 -20.61 -4.95 20.69
N ARG A 16 -21.78 -4.41 20.28
CA ARG A 16 -21.93 -3.69 19.00
C ARG A 16 -20.99 -2.51 18.84
N ASN A 17 -20.49 -1.94 19.93
CA ASN A 17 -19.69 -0.73 19.95
C ASN A 17 -18.30 -0.98 20.55
N CYS A 18 -17.62 -2.05 20.17
CA CYS A 18 -16.23 -2.22 20.56
C CYS A 18 -15.37 -1.14 19.87
N PRO A 19 -14.67 -0.25 20.60
CA PRO A 19 -13.90 0.85 20.01
C PRO A 19 -12.74 0.37 19.12
N TYR A 20 -12.38 -0.91 19.22
CA TYR A 20 -11.33 -1.53 18.38
C TYR A 20 -11.89 -2.23 17.15
N GLN A 21 -13.12 -1.98 16.79
CA GLN A 21 -13.76 -2.61 15.63
C GLN A 21 -13.35 -1.93 14.33
N ASN A 22 -13.51 -0.62 14.23
CA ASN A 22 -13.31 0.14 13.01
C ASN A 22 -12.30 1.29 13.16
N GLU A 23 -12.23 1.94 14.32
CA GLU A 23 -11.54 3.23 14.47
C GLU A 23 -10.18 3.13 15.20
N LYS A 24 -9.91 2.08 15.96
CA LYS A 24 -8.71 1.98 16.80
C LYS A 24 -7.97 0.67 16.56
N SER A 25 -6.72 0.81 16.18
CA SER A 25 -5.77 -0.30 16.12
C SER A 25 -5.44 -0.78 17.54
N ILE A 26 -5.27 -2.09 17.68
CA ILE A 26 -4.76 -2.71 18.91
C ILE A 26 -3.26 -2.90 18.76
N THR A 27 -2.48 -2.31 19.67
CA THR A 27 -1.03 -2.50 19.72
C THR A 27 -0.68 -3.85 20.34
N ILE A 28 0.55 -4.31 20.11
CA ILE A 28 1.02 -5.59 20.66
C ILE A 28 0.94 -5.64 22.18
N ASP A 29 1.14 -4.50 22.85
CA ASP A 29 1.15 -4.40 24.32
C ASP A 29 -0.24 -4.56 24.94
N GLN A 30 -1.29 -4.32 24.15
CA GLN A 30 -2.68 -4.48 24.54
C GLN A 30 -3.24 -5.88 24.31
N ILE A 31 -2.48 -6.75 23.63
CA ILE A 31 -2.94 -8.11 23.30
C ILE A 31 -2.90 -9.01 24.54
N GLU A 32 -3.96 -9.79 24.73
CA GLU A 32 -4.09 -10.81 25.74
C GLU A 32 -4.26 -12.21 25.13
N PRO A 33 -3.83 -13.25 25.80
CA PRO A 33 -3.04 -13.22 27.05
C PRO A 33 -1.56 -12.86 26.83
N SER A 34 -0.81 -12.64 27.90
CA SER A 34 0.60 -12.26 27.86
C SER A 34 1.49 -13.25 27.11
N SER A 35 1.17 -14.54 27.16
CA SER A 35 1.86 -15.61 26.43
C SER A 35 1.76 -15.41 24.90
N VAL A 36 0.62 -14.97 24.39
CA VAL A 36 0.41 -14.64 22.98
C VAL A 36 1.19 -13.39 22.60
N ARG A 37 1.16 -12.37 23.44
CA ARG A 37 1.91 -11.12 23.24
C ARG A 37 3.41 -11.36 23.13
N GLU A 38 3.96 -12.16 24.04
CA GLU A 38 5.38 -12.52 24.04
C GLU A 38 5.77 -13.31 22.78
N LYS A 39 4.91 -14.25 22.37
CA LYS A 39 5.13 -15.02 21.14
C LYS A 39 5.09 -14.14 19.89
N LEU A 40 4.20 -13.17 19.85
CA LEU A 40 4.13 -12.19 18.74
C LEU A 40 5.38 -11.31 18.67
N ARG A 41 5.94 -10.91 19.81
CA ARG A 41 7.19 -10.14 19.85
C ARG A 41 8.37 -10.95 19.33
N ARG A 42 8.46 -12.22 19.65
CA ARG A 42 9.49 -13.13 19.13
C ARG A 42 9.36 -13.40 17.64
N GLY A 43 8.15 -13.28 17.07
CA GLY A 43 7.90 -13.41 15.62
C GLY A 43 8.13 -14.82 15.06
N LYS A 44 8.25 -15.86 15.88
CA LYS A 44 8.56 -17.23 15.44
C LYS A 44 7.56 -18.27 15.92
N GLY A 45 7.17 -19.15 15.02
CA GLY A 45 6.33 -20.33 15.26
C GLY A 45 4.86 -20.01 15.58
N PRO A 46 4.03 -21.03 15.80
CA PRO A 46 2.59 -20.88 16.00
C PRO A 46 2.29 -20.17 17.34
N LEU A 47 1.17 -19.46 17.37
CA LEU A 47 0.65 -18.88 18.61
C LEU A 47 0.04 -19.99 19.48
N PRO A 48 0.18 -19.93 20.84
CA PRO A 48 -0.41 -20.91 21.73
C PRO A 48 -1.95 -20.86 21.71
N GLU A 49 -2.50 -19.68 21.50
CA GLU A 49 -3.94 -19.43 21.34
C GLU A 49 -4.17 -18.18 20.49
N ALA A 50 -5.39 -17.96 20.06
CA ALA A 50 -5.74 -16.77 19.27
C ALA A 50 -5.66 -15.50 20.14
N PRO A 51 -5.08 -14.39 19.60
CA PRO A 51 -5.06 -13.10 20.29
C PRO A 51 -6.47 -12.62 20.61
N LYS A 52 -6.65 -12.03 21.80
CA LYS A 52 -7.97 -11.54 22.27
C LYS A 52 -8.00 -10.02 22.41
N CYS A 53 -9.14 -9.45 22.10
CA CYS A 53 -9.41 -8.03 22.30
C CYS A 53 -9.38 -7.67 23.79
N PRO A 54 -8.64 -6.63 24.22
CA PRO A 54 -8.57 -6.24 25.63
C PRO A 54 -9.94 -5.80 26.19
N ASN A 55 -10.81 -5.25 25.35
CA ASN A 55 -12.12 -4.74 25.74
C ASN A 55 -13.20 -5.84 25.75
N CYS A 56 -13.43 -6.51 24.62
CA CYS A 56 -14.57 -7.44 24.49
C CYS A 56 -14.17 -8.93 24.54
N LYS A 57 -12.90 -9.25 24.72
CA LYS A 57 -12.30 -10.61 24.81
C LYS A 57 -12.53 -11.51 23.59
N LYS A 58 -13.12 -11.00 22.52
CA LYS A 58 -13.24 -11.74 21.26
C LYS A 58 -11.90 -11.87 20.55
N THR A 59 -11.79 -12.86 19.69
CA THR A 59 -10.60 -13.07 18.84
C THR A 59 -10.31 -11.84 18.00
N LEU A 60 -9.03 -11.49 17.89
CA LEU A 60 -8.56 -10.42 17.01
C LEU A 60 -8.30 -10.96 15.61
N ALA A 61 -8.64 -10.16 14.61
CA ALA A 61 -8.25 -10.35 13.23
C ALA A 61 -6.99 -9.53 12.90
N PRO A 62 -6.16 -9.93 11.92
CA PRO A 62 -5.12 -9.06 11.40
C PRO A 62 -5.73 -7.79 10.80
N GLN A 63 -5.02 -6.67 10.88
CA GLN A 63 -5.41 -5.44 10.18
C GLN A 63 -4.90 -5.52 8.73
N ALA A 64 -5.53 -6.38 7.97
CA ALA A 64 -5.29 -6.60 6.56
C ALA A 64 -6.62 -6.91 5.90
N LEU A 65 -6.75 -6.59 4.63
CA LEU A 65 -7.92 -6.96 3.84
C LEU A 65 -7.95 -8.49 3.67
N LEU A 66 -9.02 -9.12 4.11
CA LEU A 66 -9.24 -10.56 3.93
C LEU A 66 -10.02 -10.79 2.62
N PHE A 67 -9.95 -12.03 2.10
CA PHE A 67 -10.53 -12.36 0.79
C PHE A 67 -12.06 -12.21 0.71
N ASP A 68 -12.76 -12.28 1.84
CA ASP A 68 -14.20 -12.10 1.99
C ASP A 68 -14.63 -10.66 2.32
N GLU A 69 -13.67 -9.72 2.34
CA GLU A 69 -13.89 -8.31 2.64
C GLU A 69 -13.74 -7.43 1.39
N GLY A 70 -14.62 -6.41 1.27
CA GLY A 70 -14.48 -5.37 0.26
C GLY A 70 -13.54 -4.25 0.70
N TYR A 71 -12.98 -3.51 -0.24
CA TYR A 71 -12.08 -2.38 0.04
C TYR A 71 -12.74 -1.28 0.88
N HIS A 72 -14.06 -1.10 0.78
CA HIS A 72 -14.84 -0.13 1.57
C HIS A 72 -15.38 -0.70 2.89
N SER A 73 -15.00 -1.93 3.27
CA SER A 73 -15.53 -2.56 4.50
C SER A 73 -15.04 -1.90 5.79
N HIS A 74 -13.93 -1.15 5.74
CA HIS A 74 -13.35 -0.45 6.88
C HIS A 74 -12.61 0.81 6.44
N ASP A 75 -12.85 1.92 7.14
CA ASP A 75 -12.25 3.23 6.85
C ASP A 75 -10.71 3.22 6.97
N PHE A 76 -10.14 2.36 7.82
CA PHE A 76 -8.68 2.29 7.99
C PHE A 76 -7.94 1.70 6.77
N TYR A 77 -8.62 1.18 5.77
CA TYR A 77 -7.99 0.84 4.48
C TYR A 77 -7.72 2.07 3.62
N GLU A 78 -8.30 3.21 3.99
CA GLU A 78 -8.17 4.50 3.29
C GLU A 78 -8.35 4.36 1.77
N PHE A 79 -9.30 3.53 1.34
CA PHE A 79 -9.49 3.22 -0.07
C PHE A 79 -9.86 4.47 -0.89
N GLN A 80 -10.70 5.34 -0.33
CA GLN A 80 -11.06 6.61 -0.99
C GLN A 80 -9.82 7.50 -1.21
N LYS A 81 -8.93 7.59 -0.23
CA LYS A 81 -7.69 8.35 -0.36
C LYS A 81 -6.75 7.77 -1.42
N MET A 82 -6.72 6.44 -1.56
CA MET A 82 -6.01 5.78 -2.65
C MET A 82 -6.61 6.16 -4.02
N GLU A 83 -7.94 6.20 -4.14
CA GLU A 83 -8.61 6.65 -5.37
C GLU A 83 -8.29 8.10 -5.72
N GLU A 84 -8.25 9.01 -4.72
CA GLU A 84 -7.85 10.40 -4.88
C GLU A 84 -6.40 10.50 -5.40
N TRP A 85 -5.45 9.79 -4.80
CA TRP A 85 -4.06 9.76 -5.27
C TRP A 85 -3.92 9.16 -6.67
N LEU A 86 -4.66 8.12 -6.96
CA LEU A 86 -4.67 7.52 -8.28
C LEU A 86 -5.19 8.50 -9.33
N ALA A 87 -6.20 9.31 -9.00
CA ALA A 87 -6.76 10.31 -9.89
C ALA A 87 -5.75 11.41 -10.27
N GLU A 88 -4.79 11.73 -9.41
CA GLU A 88 -3.74 12.72 -9.60
C GLU A 88 -2.43 12.13 -10.16
N ALA A 89 -2.34 10.81 -10.28
CA ALA A 89 -1.12 10.14 -10.68
C ALA A 89 -0.73 10.46 -12.13
N GLU A 90 0.52 10.84 -12.36
CA GLU A 90 1.13 11.04 -13.68
C GLU A 90 1.97 9.83 -14.13
N VAL A 91 2.32 8.96 -13.20
CA VAL A 91 3.06 7.71 -13.44
C VAL A 91 2.63 6.66 -12.41
N ILE A 92 2.57 5.39 -12.82
CA ILE A 92 2.24 4.27 -11.93
C ILE A 92 3.40 3.27 -11.95
N VAL A 93 3.85 2.89 -10.77
CA VAL A 93 4.94 1.92 -10.59
C VAL A 93 4.46 0.76 -9.72
N PHE A 94 4.38 -0.41 -10.30
CA PHE A 94 4.14 -1.65 -9.57
C PHE A 94 5.47 -2.26 -9.12
N VAL A 95 5.53 -2.71 -7.88
CA VAL A 95 6.74 -3.31 -7.31
C VAL A 95 6.41 -4.64 -6.65
N GLY A 96 6.93 -5.73 -7.19
CA GLY A 96 6.79 -7.08 -6.63
C GLY A 96 5.35 -7.62 -6.59
N THR A 97 4.43 -7.06 -7.36
CA THR A 97 3.05 -7.55 -7.40
C THR A 97 2.92 -8.77 -8.32
N SER A 98 2.05 -9.70 -7.92
CA SER A 98 1.65 -10.84 -8.75
C SER A 98 0.41 -10.54 -9.62
N PHE A 99 -0.19 -9.35 -9.49
CA PHE A 99 -1.46 -8.98 -10.13
C PHE A 99 -2.63 -9.93 -9.80
N ALA A 100 -2.53 -10.71 -8.73
CA ALA A 100 -3.54 -11.70 -8.33
C ALA A 100 -4.72 -11.10 -7.54
N VAL A 101 -4.68 -9.82 -7.22
CA VAL A 101 -5.72 -9.11 -6.47
C VAL A 101 -6.31 -7.99 -7.30
N ARG A 102 -7.51 -7.52 -6.92
CA ARG A 102 -8.26 -6.54 -7.72
C ARG A 102 -7.63 -5.14 -7.78
N LEU A 103 -6.88 -4.72 -6.77
CA LEU A 103 -6.31 -3.36 -6.73
C LEU A 103 -5.41 -3.04 -7.94
N PRO A 104 -4.45 -3.89 -8.33
CA PRO A 104 -3.71 -3.68 -9.57
C PRO A 104 -4.59 -3.59 -10.82
N GLU A 105 -5.66 -4.39 -10.91
CA GLU A 105 -6.59 -4.35 -12.05
C GLU A 105 -7.26 -2.98 -12.19
N VAL A 106 -7.86 -2.48 -11.11
CA VAL A 106 -8.48 -1.14 -11.07
C VAL A 106 -7.48 -0.06 -11.43
N THR A 107 -6.25 -0.14 -10.91
CA THR A 107 -5.17 0.80 -11.19
C THR A 107 -4.77 0.79 -12.67
N LEU A 108 -4.71 -0.39 -13.28
CA LEU A 108 -4.38 -0.53 -14.70
C LEU A 108 -5.50 -0.04 -15.63
N GLU A 109 -6.76 -0.26 -15.28
CA GLU A 109 -7.92 0.30 -15.99
C GLU A 109 -7.88 1.83 -15.99
N HIS A 110 -7.56 2.42 -14.83
CA HIS A 110 -7.39 3.87 -14.71
C HIS A 110 -6.23 4.40 -15.55
N ALA A 111 -5.07 3.73 -15.49
CA ALA A 111 -3.90 4.10 -16.28
C ALA A 111 -4.19 4.09 -17.77
N ARG A 112 -4.91 3.07 -18.24
CA ARG A 112 -5.34 2.96 -19.64
C ARG A 112 -6.27 4.10 -20.05
N ALA A 113 -7.28 4.38 -19.24
CA ALA A 113 -8.25 5.43 -19.52
C ALA A 113 -7.61 6.81 -19.64
N LYS A 114 -6.61 7.09 -18.78
CA LYS A 114 -5.89 8.38 -18.75
C LYS A 114 -4.57 8.39 -19.52
N LYS A 115 -4.16 7.28 -20.12
CA LYS A 115 -2.87 7.11 -20.84
C LYS A 115 -1.66 7.40 -19.95
N ILE A 116 -1.74 6.99 -18.69
CA ILE A 116 -0.66 7.14 -17.71
C ILE A 116 0.40 6.05 -17.96
N PRO A 117 1.69 6.38 -18.03
CA PRO A 117 2.74 5.38 -18.17
C PRO A 117 2.82 4.46 -16.94
N VAL A 118 2.98 3.16 -17.19
CA VAL A 118 3.02 2.12 -16.17
C VAL A 118 4.37 1.41 -16.20
N TYR A 119 4.99 1.28 -15.04
CA TYR A 119 6.22 0.52 -14.84
C TYR A 119 5.96 -0.65 -13.90
N ASN A 120 6.56 -1.79 -14.18
CA ASN A 120 6.49 -2.97 -13.32
C ASN A 120 7.91 -3.44 -12.98
N ILE A 121 8.28 -3.36 -11.71
CA ILE A 121 9.57 -3.83 -11.20
C ILE A 121 9.34 -5.18 -10.52
N ASN A 122 9.90 -6.25 -11.09
CA ASN A 122 9.71 -7.60 -10.56
C ASN A 122 10.92 -8.47 -10.84
N THR A 123 11.12 -9.50 -10.02
CA THR A 123 12.18 -10.51 -10.21
C THR A 123 11.83 -11.51 -11.29
N HIS A 124 10.55 -11.69 -11.59
CA HIS A 124 10.03 -12.59 -12.60
C HIS A 124 9.33 -11.80 -13.69
N ASP A 125 9.33 -12.32 -14.89
CA ASP A 125 8.51 -11.82 -15.98
C ASP A 125 7.05 -12.14 -15.67
N MET A 126 6.46 -11.35 -14.79
CA MET A 126 5.02 -11.43 -14.55
C MET A 126 4.34 -10.98 -15.83
N LEU A 127 3.57 -11.90 -16.43
CA LEU A 127 2.62 -11.54 -17.45
C LEU A 127 1.67 -10.51 -16.83
N THR A 128 1.94 -9.24 -17.08
CA THR A 128 0.89 -8.25 -16.96
C THR A 128 -0.30 -8.79 -17.75
N PRO A 129 -1.52 -8.73 -17.21
CA PRO A 129 -2.69 -9.19 -17.95
C PRO A 129 -2.57 -8.72 -19.38
N THR A 130 -2.65 -9.62 -20.34
CA THR A 130 -2.30 -9.47 -21.77
C THR A 130 -2.89 -8.24 -22.49
N ASN A 131 -3.62 -7.43 -21.78
CA ASN A 131 -4.30 -6.24 -22.22
C ASN A 131 -3.57 -4.93 -21.90
N ILE A 132 -2.35 -4.98 -21.30
CA ILE A 132 -1.57 -3.79 -20.97
C ILE A 132 -0.42 -3.73 -21.95
N LEU A 133 -0.72 -3.21 -23.12
CA LEU A 133 0.23 -3.05 -24.23
C LEU A 133 1.37 -2.07 -23.91
N ASP A 134 1.24 -1.25 -22.85
CA ASP A 134 2.13 -0.12 -22.60
C ASP A 134 2.83 -0.14 -21.23
N ALA A 135 2.93 -1.30 -20.57
CA ALA A 135 3.68 -1.41 -19.32
C ALA A 135 5.17 -1.72 -19.58
N TYR A 136 6.04 -0.90 -19.01
CA TYR A 136 7.49 -1.12 -19.06
C TYR A 136 7.91 -2.09 -17.95
N ASN A 137 8.37 -3.29 -18.32
CA ASN A 137 8.84 -4.28 -17.35
C ASN A 137 10.34 -4.08 -17.07
N ILE A 138 10.68 -3.86 -15.80
CA ILE A 138 12.04 -3.74 -15.31
C ILE A 138 12.33 -4.97 -14.45
N ARG A 139 13.14 -5.89 -14.98
CA ARG A 139 13.49 -7.12 -14.29
C ARG A 139 14.59 -6.89 -13.27
N GLY A 140 14.29 -7.14 -12.01
CA GLY A 140 15.25 -7.05 -10.91
C GLY A 140 14.60 -7.05 -9.54
N PRO A 141 15.38 -7.37 -8.49
CA PRO A 141 14.92 -7.26 -7.12
C PRO A 141 14.77 -5.78 -6.73
N ALA A 142 13.65 -5.44 -6.09
CA ALA A 142 13.27 -4.08 -5.78
C ALA A 142 14.32 -3.35 -4.92
N GLU A 143 14.94 -4.06 -3.99
CA GLU A 143 15.99 -3.53 -3.11
C GLU A 143 17.26 -3.08 -3.84
N LYS A 144 17.49 -3.56 -5.07
CA LYS A 144 18.58 -3.11 -5.95
C LYS A 144 18.11 -2.10 -6.98
N THR A 145 16.96 -2.35 -7.58
CA THR A 145 16.46 -1.55 -8.72
C THR A 145 15.97 -0.17 -8.27
N LEU A 146 15.24 -0.07 -7.15
CA LEU A 146 14.70 1.21 -6.69
C LEU A 146 15.78 2.23 -6.29
N PRO A 147 16.86 1.88 -5.57
CA PRO A 147 17.92 2.83 -5.28
C PRO A 147 18.61 3.37 -6.54
N LEU A 148 18.83 2.52 -7.55
CA LEU A 148 19.41 2.93 -8.82
C LEU A 148 18.48 3.91 -9.56
N LEU A 149 17.20 3.58 -9.65
CA LEU A 149 16.20 4.46 -10.26
C LEU A 149 16.12 5.81 -9.54
N ALA A 150 16.11 5.82 -8.21
CA ALA A 150 16.10 7.04 -7.42
C ALA A 150 17.35 7.91 -7.67
N HIS A 151 18.51 7.29 -7.79
CA HIS A 151 19.76 7.98 -8.14
C HIS A 151 19.66 8.64 -9.52
N GLU A 152 19.26 7.90 -10.54
CA GLU A 152 19.13 8.42 -11.91
C GLU A 152 18.13 9.58 -12.00
N VAL A 153 16.97 9.46 -11.35
CA VAL A 153 15.98 10.54 -11.30
C VAL A 153 16.56 11.79 -10.64
N ALA A 154 17.29 11.64 -9.52
CA ALA A 154 17.93 12.76 -8.85
C ALA A 154 18.98 13.46 -9.73
N GLU A 155 19.79 12.71 -10.49
CA GLU A 155 20.78 13.28 -11.41
C GLU A 155 20.08 14.03 -12.57
N LEU A 156 19.02 13.47 -13.14
CA LEU A 156 18.24 14.14 -14.18
C LEU A 156 17.63 15.46 -13.68
N GLN A 157 17.13 15.49 -12.45
CA GLN A 157 16.59 16.70 -11.85
C GLN A 157 17.67 17.78 -11.64
N ARG A 158 18.87 17.39 -11.18
CA ARG A 158 20.01 18.31 -11.01
C ARG A 158 20.41 18.93 -12.34
N THR A 159 20.57 18.11 -13.37
CA THR A 159 20.96 18.60 -14.72
C THR A 159 19.89 19.49 -15.35
N SER A 160 18.63 19.18 -15.16
CA SER A 160 17.52 20.01 -15.62
C SER A 160 17.48 21.38 -14.94
N ASN A 161 17.72 21.44 -13.64
CA ASN A 161 17.76 22.69 -12.89
C ASN A 161 18.94 23.56 -13.31
N VAL A 162 20.13 22.98 -13.54
CA VAL A 162 21.32 23.70 -14.05
C VAL A 162 21.01 24.33 -15.41
N ARG A 163 20.39 23.59 -16.35
CA ARG A 163 20.02 24.11 -17.66
C ARG A 163 19.03 25.28 -17.55
N ARG A 164 17.99 25.16 -16.70
CA ARG A 164 17.00 26.23 -16.50
C ARG A 164 17.64 27.50 -15.92
N THR A 165 18.56 27.36 -15.00
CA THR A 165 19.28 28.51 -14.40
C THR A 165 20.18 29.19 -15.43
N SER A 166 20.93 28.42 -16.21
CA SER A 166 21.79 28.94 -17.28
C SER A 166 21.01 29.71 -18.36
N THR A 167 19.85 29.18 -18.76
CA THR A 167 18.98 29.84 -19.74
C THR A 167 18.42 31.16 -19.20
N ARG A 168 18.02 31.21 -17.92
CA ARG A 168 17.52 32.43 -17.27
C ARG A 168 18.60 33.51 -17.16
N LEU A 169 19.84 33.14 -16.90
CA LEU A 169 21.00 34.08 -16.82
C LEU A 169 21.28 34.67 -18.20
N ARG A 170 21.35 33.86 -19.26
CA ARG A 170 21.54 34.34 -20.63
C ARG A 170 20.46 35.29 -21.11
N GLN A 171 19.18 35.02 -20.73
CA GLN A 171 18.07 35.91 -21.09
C GLN A 171 18.10 37.25 -20.34
N ARG A 172 18.74 37.34 -19.18
CA ARG A 172 18.94 38.60 -18.46
C ARG A 172 20.06 39.43 -19.08
N GLU A 173 21.16 38.81 -19.54
CA GLU A 173 22.27 39.51 -20.21
C GLU A 173 21.92 40.11 -21.57
N ILE A 174 20.89 39.55 -22.25
CA ILE A 174 20.40 40.08 -23.56
C ILE A 174 19.45 41.28 -23.38
N ARG A 175 18.95 41.54 -22.17
CA ARG A 175 18.00 42.65 -21.90
C ARG A 175 18.65 43.84 -21.23
N THR A 176 19.93 43.82 -20.97
CA THR A 176 20.76 44.96 -20.57
C THR A 176 21.57 45.48 -21.73
#